data_79c221d3a654b9e8f8abb77b470062de
#
_entry.id   79c221d3a654b9e8f8abb77b470062de
#
_cell.length_a   1.000
_cell.length_b   1.000
_cell.length_c   1.000
_cell.angle_alpha   90.00
_cell.angle_beta   90.00
_cell.angle_gamma   90.00
#
_symmetry.space_group_name_H-M   'P 1'
#
loop_
_entity.id
_entity.type
_entity.pdbx_description
1 polymer ?
#
loop_
_entity_poly.entity_id
_entity_poly.type
_entity_poly.pdbx_seq_one_letter_code
_entity_poly.pdbx_strand_id
1 'polypeptide(L)'
;MITKFPINQIQSGESKPYQFGVNATEVGFTPEDFFEHMLVFTSPVEVEVEISRMQENISVIGSINVGIEVECRRCGEPFQMGITTNLDVKFFPEKTGKTNPFLETYGERYYTGNEIDLTEDIHQAVLLEIPNWPVSDVPCDPQSLNMKTSLGEDTEEIESPFAKLITLNLRD
;
A
#
# COMPACT_ATOMS: atom_id res chain seq x y z
N MET A 1 20.55 -7.85 3.73
CA MET A 1 19.23 -7.24 3.57
C MET A 1 19.41 -6.05 2.66
N ILE A 2 18.78 -6.02 1.49
CA ILE A 2 19.06 -5.07 0.39
C ILE A 2 18.52 -3.67 0.71
N THR A 3 17.63 -3.57 1.70
CA THR A 3 16.95 -2.34 2.13
C THR A 3 17.74 -1.47 3.12
N LYS A 4 18.95 -1.93 3.53
CA LYS A 4 19.83 -1.20 4.47
C LYS A 4 20.98 -0.54 3.74
N PHE A 5 21.15 0.75 3.98
CA PHE A 5 22.15 1.58 3.30
C PHE A 5 23.12 2.20 4.30
N PRO A 6 24.43 1.91 4.16
CA PRO A 6 25.45 2.49 5.01
C PRO A 6 25.67 3.97 4.66
N ILE A 7 25.47 4.84 5.63
CA ILE A 7 25.55 6.30 5.50
C ILE A 7 26.98 6.77 5.17
N ASN A 8 27.99 6.04 5.67
CA ASN A 8 29.41 6.39 5.45
C ASN A 8 29.84 6.29 3.98
N GLN A 9 29.09 5.61 3.13
CA GLN A 9 29.36 5.52 1.69
C GLN A 9 28.88 6.73 0.90
N ILE A 10 28.13 7.64 1.52
CA ILE A 10 27.61 8.86 0.91
C ILE A 10 28.27 10.05 1.60
N GLN A 11 29.06 10.84 0.85
CA GLN A 11 29.71 12.04 1.39
C GLN A 11 28.67 13.16 1.61
N SER A 12 28.99 14.08 2.55
CA SER A 12 28.10 15.23 2.75
C SER A 12 28.05 16.12 1.50
N GLY A 13 26.84 16.39 1.02
CA GLY A 13 26.59 17.10 -0.24
C GLY A 13 26.54 16.19 -1.47
N GLU A 14 26.62 14.88 -1.30
CA GLU A 14 26.55 13.90 -2.38
C GLU A 14 25.17 13.26 -2.44
N SER A 15 24.72 12.93 -3.65
CA SER A 15 23.56 12.10 -3.95
C SER A 15 23.98 10.84 -4.69
N LYS A 16 23.38 9.70 -4.35
CA LYS A 16 23.62 8.43 -5.04
C LYS A 16 22.30 7.76 -5.43
N PRO A 17 22.15 7.37 -6.70
CA PRO A 17 21.01 6.57 -7.13
C PRO A 17 21.23 5.10 -6.75
N TYR A 18 20.13 4.46 -6.34
CA TYR A 18 20.06 3.03 -6.07
C TYR A 18 18.83 2.45 -6.77
N GLN A 19 19.01 1.28 -7.37
CA GLN A 19 17.94 0.51 -7.98
C GLN A 19 18.08 -0.94 -7.53
N PHE A 20 16.99 -1.49 -6.98
CA PHE A 20 16.96 -2.86 -6.48
C PHE A 20 15.57 -3.44 -6.49
N GLY A 21 15.47 -4.78 -6.57
CA GLY A 21 14.25 -5.53 -6.40
C GLY A 21 14.29 -6.31 -5.09
N VAL A 22 13.19 -6.33 -4.37
CA VAL A 22 13.05 -7.05 -3.11
C VAL A 22 11.75 -7.84 -3.11
N ASN A 23 11.76 -9.04 -2.52
CA ASN A 23 10.54 -9.84 -2.41
C ASN A 23 9.57 -9.20 -1.41
N ALA A 24 8.28 -9.30 -1.68
CA ALA A 24 7.25 -8.74 -0.80
C ALA A 24 7.40 -9.21 0.66
N THR A 25 7.74 -10.47 0.88
CA THR A 25 7.97 -11.03 2.22
C THR A 25 9.16 -10.43 2.96
N GLU A 26 10.19 -9.97 2.23
CA GLU A 26 11.38 -9.34 2.82
C GLU A 26 11.12 -7.91 3.31
N VAL A 27 10.10 -7.25 2.75
CA VAL A 27 9.61 -5.94 3.21
C VAL A 27 8.40 -6.06 4.14
N GLY A 28 8.11 -7.26 4.64
CA GLY A 28 7.15 -7.48 5.71
C GLY A 28 5.72 -7.78 5.26
N PHE A 29 5.47 -7.96 3.96
CA PHE A 29 4.16 -8.41 3.51
C PHE A 29 3.98 -9.90 3.76
N THR A 30 2.97 -10.26 4.54
CA THR A 30 2.59 -11.65 4.80
C THR A 30 1.29 -11.99 4.08
N PRO A 31 1.05 -13.27 3.71
CA PRO A 31 -0.22 -13.67 3.12
C PRO A 31 -1.42 -13.38 4.04
N GLU A 32 -1.17 -13.26 5.34
CA GLU A 32 -2.20 -13.01 6.37
C GLU A 32 -2.72 -11.57 6.31
N ASP A 33 -1.89 -10.62 5.85
CA ASP A 33 -2.26 -9.21 5.75
C ASP A 33 -3.36 -8.95 4.69
N PHE A 34 -3.56 -9.91 3.76
CA PHE A 34 -4.42 -9.75 2.58
C PHE A 34 -5.53 -10.79 2.46
N PHE A 35 -5.83 -11.52 3.55
CA PHE A 35 -6.81 -12.62 3.55
C PHE A 35 -8.19 -12.20 3.03
N GLU A 36 -8.61 -10.97 3.26
CA GLU A 36 -9.92 -10.49 2.81
C GLU A 36 -9.96 -10.11 1.32
N HIS A 37 -8.80 -9.97 0.68
CA HIS A 37 -8.71 -9.38 -0.67
C HIS A 37 -8.07 -10.31 -1.71
N MET A 38 -7.66 -11.52 -1.33
CA MET A 38 -6.96 -12.48 -2.20
C MET A 38 -5.88 -11.78 -3.06
N LEU A 39 -5.07 -10.94 -2.40
CA LEU A 39 -4.00 -10.22 -3.07
C LEU A 39 -2.75 -11.08 -3.16
N VAL A 40 -2.20 -11.21 -4.35
CA VAL A 40 -0.95 -11.91 -4.61
C VAL A 40 0.03 -10.99 -5.32
N PHE A 41 1.26 -10.89 -4.80
CA PHE A 41 2.33 -10.19 -5.50
C PHE A 41 2.81 -11.03 -6.69
N THR A 42 2.75 -10.46 -7.89
CA THR A 42 3.11 -11.13 -9.15
C THR A 42 4.53 -10.80 -9.60
N SER A 43 5.13 -9.76 -9.03
CA SER A 43 6.51 -9.36 -9.28
C SER A 43 7.22 -8.98 -7.98
N PRO A 44 8.57 -8.96 -7.95
CA PRO A 44 9.30 -8.29 -6.88
C PRO A 44 8.90 -6.80 -6.77
N VAL A 45 9.06 -6.24 -5.59
CA VAL A 45 8.93 -4.80 -5.36
C VAL A 45 10.17 -4.13 -5.92
N GLU A 46 10.04 -3.41 -7.02
CA GLU A 46 11.11 -2.68 -7.68
C GLU A 46 11.20 -1.28 -7.09
N VAL A 47 12.38 -0.92 -6.60
CA VAL A 47 12.64 0.34 -5.92
C VAL A 47 13.74 1.10 -6.64
N GLU A 48 13.45 2.33 -7.01
CA GLU A 48 14.40 3.28 -7.59
C GLU A 48 14.45 4.51 -6.70
N VAL A 49 15.55 4.73 -6.01
CA VAL A 49 15.70 5.83 -5.05
C VAL A 49 17.00 6.58 -5.25
N GLU A 50 16.97 7.86 -4.99
CA GLU A 50 18.13 8.71 -4.83
C GLU A 50 18.29 9.04 -3.35
N ILE A 51 19.45 8.65 -2.78
CA ILE A 51 19.79 8.92 -1.39
C ILE A 51 20.79 10.07 -1.37
N SER A 52 20.40 11.16 -0.76
CA SER A 52 21.23 12.36 -0.58
C SER A 52 21.56 12.60 0.88
N ARG A 53 22.81 13.04 1.14
CA ARG A 53 23.26 13.36 2.49
C ARG A 53 23.61 14.84 2.60
N MET A 54 22.98 15.53 3.56
CA MET A 54 23.32 16.90 3.95
C MET A 54 23.73 16.93 5.42
N GLN A 55 25.03 17.00 5.67
CA GLN A 55 25.63 16.88 7.01
C GLN A 55 25.27 15.52 7.65
N GLU A 56 24.39 15.54 8.66
CA GLU A 56 23.89 14.34 9.35
C GLU A 56 22.50 13.91 8.84
N ASN A 57 21.81 14.77 8.08
CA ASN A 57 20.48 14.47 7.56
C ASN A 57 20.58 13.69 6.25
N ILE A 58 19.70 12.71 6.08
CA ILE A 58 19.60 11.90 4.88
C ILE A 58 18.22 12.09 4.28
N SER A 59 18.15 12.37 2.99
CA SER A 59 16.89 12.40 2.23
C SER A 59 16.88 11.27 1.23
N VAL A 60 15.79 10.53 1.17
CA VAL A 60 15.53 9.44 0.23
C VAL A 60 14.31 9.81 -0.59
N ILE A 61 14.49 9.96 -1.90
CA ILE A 61 13.42 10.29 -2.83
C ILE A 61 13.46 9.29 -3.97
N GLY A 62 12.29 8.78 -4.37
CA GLY A 62 12.24 7.85 -5.49
C GLY A 62 10.85 7.32 -5.77
N SER A 63 10.80 6.19 -6.47
CA SER A 63 9.58 5.49 -6.85
C SER A 63 9.67 4.01 -6.56
N ILE A 64 8.51 3.42 -6.31
CA ILE A 64 8.35 1.99 -6.07
C ILE A 64 7.32 1.48 -7.06
N ASN A 65 7.63 0.36 -7.72
CA ASN A 65 6.75 -0.31 -8.66
C ASN A 65 6.57 -1.77 -8.26
N VAL A 66 5.33 -2.27 -8.29
CA VAL A 66 5.05 -3.68 -8.01
C VAL A 66 3.81 -4.16 -8.75
N GLY A 67 3.85 -5.38 -9.25
CA GLY A 67 2.69 -6.07 -9.84
C GLY A 67 1.95 -6.86 -8.78
N ILE A 68 0.63 -6.74 -8.78
CA ILE A 68 -0.26 -7.53 -7.92
C ILE A 68 -1.38 -8.16 -8.74
N GLU A 69 -1.90 -9.29 -8.24
CA GLU A 69 -3.14 -9.89 -8.69
C GLU A 69 -4.17 -9.76 -7.57
N VAL A 70 -5.35 -9.27 -7.90
CA VAL A 70 -6.45 -9.04 -6.95
C VAL A 70 -7.77 -9.45 -7.57
N GLU A 71 -8.77 -9.73 -6.73
CA GLU A 71 -10.13 -10.00 -7.21
C GLU A 71 -10.88 -8.70 -7.52
N CYS A 72 -11.52 -8.67 -8.69
CA CYS A 72 -12.41 -7.58 -9.06
C CYS A 72 -13.63 -7.53 -8.15
N ARG A 73 -13.83 -6.43 -7.45
CA ARG A 73 -14.98 -6.27 -6.53
C ARG A 73 -16.35 -6.22 -7.22
N ARG A 74 -16.37 -6.13 -8.55
CA ARG A 74 -17.60 -6.11 -9.35
C ARG A 74 -18.04 -7.51 -9.77
N CYS A 75 -17.11 -8.40 -10.14
CA CYS A 75 -17.44 -9.72 -10.69
C CYS A 75 -16.75 -10.90 -9.99
N GLY A 76 -15.80 -10.66 -9.08
CA GLY A 76 -15.06 -11.70 -8.38
C GLY A 76 -13.94 -12.35 -9.19
N GLU A 77 -13.76 -11.96 -10.45
CA GLU A 77 -12.69 -12.52 -11.28
C GLU A 77 -11.34 -11.91 -10.91
N PRO A 78 -10.26 -12.70 -10.86
CA PRO A 78 -8.93 -12.19 -10.60
C PRO A 78 -8.43 -11.39 -11.79
N PHE A 79 -7.70 -10.30 -11.53
CA PHE A 79 -7.01 -9.51 -12.54
C PHE A 79 -5.70 -8.96 -12.01
N GLN A 80 -4.78 -8.68 -12.94
CA GLN A 80 -3.48 -8.11 -12.60
C GLN A 80 -3.51 -6.60 -12.76
N MET A 81 -2.86 -5.91 -11.81
CA MET A 81 -2.64 -4.47 -11.87
C MET A 81 -1.25 -4.11 -11.36
N GLY A 82 -0.72 -2.99 -11.86
CA GLY A 82 0.51 -2.40 -11.37
C GLY A 82 0.21 -1.34 -10.31
N ILE A 83 1.01 -1.32 -9.27
CA ILE A 83 1.06 -0.26 -8.28
C ILE A 83 2.33 0.54 -8.51
N THR A 84 2.21 1.86 -8.58
CA THR A 84 3.34 2.78 -8.63
C THR A 84 3.13 3.83 -7.56
N THR A 85 4.10 3.95 -6.66
CA THR A 85 4.05 4.95 -5.58
C THR A 85 5.37 5.68 -5.45
N ASN A 86 5.35 6.84 -4.81
CA ASN A 86 6.54 7.63 -4.54
C ASN A 86 7.01 7.43 -3.10
N LEU A 87 8.32 7.45 -2.93
CA LEU A 87 8.98 7.45 -1.63
C LEU A 87 9.63 8.81 -1.40
N ASP A 88 9.28 9.49 -0.32
CA ASP A 88 9.93 10.74 0.14
C ASP A 88 10.06 10.67 1.66
N VAL A 89 11.26 10.30 2.12
CA VAL A 89 11.55 10.09 3.54
C VAL A 89 12.81 10.84 3.94
N LYS A 90 12.79 11.45 5.12
CA LYS A 90 13.94 12.12 5.70
C LYS A 90 14.35 11.44 6.99
N PHE A 91 15.64 11.11 7.07
CA PHE A 91 16.25 10.51 8.25
C PHE A 91 17.10 11.55 8.98
N PHE A 92 16.89 11.63 10.28
CA PHE A 92 17.61 12.50 11.19
C PHE A 92 18.41 11.65 12.20
N PRO A 93 19.59 12.10 12.64
CA PRO A 93 20.32 11.39 13.68
C PRO A 93 19.54 11.45 15.00
N GLU A 94 19.42 10.32 15.67
CA GLU A 94 18.84 10.28 17.00
C GLU A 94 19.74 11.06 17.98
N LYS A 95 19.29 12.21 18.42
CA LYS A 95 19.97 12.99 19.46
C LYS A 95 19.58 12.41 20.81
N THR A 96 20.51 11.74 21.45
CA THR A 96 20.36 11.20 22.81
C THR A 96 19.75 12.26 23.75
N GLY A 97 18.47 12.11 24.07
CA GLY A 97 17.83 12.86 25.15
C GLY A 97 16.62 13.74 24.81
N LYS A 98 16.18 13.85 23.58
CA LYS A 98 15.00 14.69 23.21
C LYS A 98 14.22 14.11 22.02
N THR A 99 13.81 12.87 22.08
CA THR A 99 12.68 12.41 21.26
C THR A 99 11.41 12.95 21.94
N ASN A 100 10.85 13.99 21.39
CA ASN A 100 9.49 14.38 21.74
C ASN A 100 8.56 13.52 20.85
N PRO A 101 7.91 12.48 21.39
CA PRO A 101 7.09 11.57 20.59
C PRO A 101 5.87 12.25 19.97
N PHE A 102 5.59 13.51 20.32
CA PHE A 102 4.51 14.31 19.75
C PHE A 102 4.93 15.20 18.55
N LEU A 103 6.22 15.17 18.15
CA LEU A 103 6.75 15.97 17.04
C LEU A 103 7.25 15.10 15.88
N GLU A 104 6.80 13.85 15.78
CA GLU A 104 7.03 13.06 14.57
C GLU A 104 6.20 13.67 13.44
N THR A 105 6.86 14.52 12.66
CA THR A 105 6.28 15.05 11.44
C THR A 105 6.21 13.92 10.41
N TYR A 106 5.12 13.80 9.70
CA TYR A 106 4.94 12.80 8.64
C TYR A 106 6.14 12.79 7.68
N GLY A 107 6.73 11.61 7.46
CA GLY A 107 7.90 11.43 6.60
C GLY A 107 9.25 11.68 7.27
N GLU A 108 9.29 11.96 8.58
CA GLU A 108 10.54 12.04 9.34
C GLU A 108 10.81 10.71 10.06
N ARG A 109 12.03 10.23 9.94
CA ARG A 109 12.52 9.02 10.62
C ARG A 109 13.81 9.34 11.38
N TYR A 110 14.06 8.60 12.43
CA TYR A 110 15.30 8.75 13.20
C TYR A 110 16.16 7.51 13.00
N TYR A 111 17.46 7.71 12.81
CA TYR A 111 18.42 6.62 12.67
C TYR A 111 19.45 6.65 13.79
N THR A 112 19.89 5.45 14.19
CA THR A 112 20.99 5.21 15.12
C THR A 112 22.12 4.50 14.40
N GLY A 113 23.36 4.86 14.74
CA GLY A 113 24.55 4.20 14.15
C GLY A 113 24.87 4.75 12.76
N ASN A 114 25.18 3.87 11.82
CA ASN A 114 25.74 4.22 10.52
C ASN A 114 24.97 3.66 9.32
N GLU A 115 23.71 3.26 9.53
CA GLU A 115 22.84 2.68 8.51
C GLU A 115 21.43 3.27 8.61
N ILE A 116 20.77 3.44 7.46
CA ILE A 116 19.33 3.66 7.36
C ILE A 116 18.68 2.41 6.82
N ASP A 117 17.46 2.12 7.26
CA ASP A 117 16.65 0.98 6.85
C ASP A 117 15.35 1.48 6.22
N LEU A 118 15.13 1.14 4.94
CA LEU A 118 13.94 1.54 4.18
C LEU A 118 12.83 0.48 4.20
N THR A 119 13.00 -0.62 4.90
CA THR A 119 12.05 -1.76 4.89
C THR A 119 10.64 -1.32 5.22
N GLU A 120 10.48 -0.60 6.33
CA GLU A 120 9.19 -0.13 6.82
C GLU A 120 8.58 0.93 5.90
N ASP A 121 9.42 1.84 5.37
CA ASP A 121 8.95 2.93 4.50
C ASP A 121 8.46 2.39 3.15
N ILE A 122 9.14 1.36 2.60
CA ILE A 122 8.71 0.65 1.39
C ILE A 122 7.40 -0.08 1.66
N HIS A 123 7.30 -0.80 2.79
CA HIS A 123 6.08 -1.50 3.19
C HIS A 123 4.89 -0.55 3.26
N GLN A 124 5.01 0.54 4.01
CA GLN A 124 3.95 1.52 4.18
C GLN A 124 3.55 2.19 2.87
N ALA A 125 4.53 2.57 2.04
CA ALA A 125 4.25 3.22 0.76
C ALA A 125 3.43 2.33 -0.17
N VAL A 126 3.78 1.05 -0.30
CA VAL A 126 3.02 0.09 -1.11
C VAL A 126 1.65 -0.19 -0.49
N LEU A 127 1.58 -0.40 0.83
CA LEU A 127 0.33 -0.71 1.52
C LEU A 127 -0.73 0.38 1.35
N LEU A 128 -0.32 1.65 1.41
CA LEU A 128 -1.21 2.80 1.26
C LEU A 128 -1.75 2.95 -0.17
N GLU A 129 -1.04 2.44 -1.17
CA GLU A 129 -1.44 2.53 -2.57
C GLU A 129 -2.31 1.35 -3.03
N ILE A 130 -2.38 0.27 -2.26
CA ILE A 130 -3.28 -0.85 -2.56
C ILE A 130 -4.73 -0.37 -2.47
N PRO A 131 -5.51 -0.46 -3.59
CA PRO A 131 -6.87 0.05 -3.59
C PRO A 131 -7.78 -0.80 -2.70
N ASN A 132 -8.55 -0.16 -1.83
CA ASN A 132 -9.55 -0.84 -1.00
C ASN A 132 -10.69 -1.46 -1.83
N TRP A 133 -10.91 -0.98 -3.05
CA TRP A 133 -11.95 -1.42 -3.96
C TRP A 133 -11.40 -1.64 -5.36
N PRO A 134 -10.63 -2.71 -5.60
CA PRO A 134 -10.06 -2.98 -6.91
C PRO A 134 -11.15 -3.37 -7.92
N VAL A 135 -11.15 -2.70 -9.06
CA VAL A 135 -12.07 -2.98 -10.17
C VAL A 135 -11.26 -3.08 -11.46
N SER A 136 -11.47 -4.15 -12.20
CA SER A 136 -10.82 -4.34 -13.49
C SER A 136 -11.32 -3.30 -14.52
N ASP A 137 -10.39 -2.76 -15.32
CA ASP A 137 -10.69 -1.89 -16.45
C ASP A 137 -11.39 -2.66 -17.60
N VAL A 138 -11.20 -3.98 -17.66
CA VAL A 138 -11.87 -4.84 -18.63
C VAL A 138 -13.34 -5.00 -18.21
N PRO A 139 -14.30 -4.87 -19.15
CA PRO A 139 -15.71 -5.13 -18.86
C PRO A 139 -15.88 -6.55 -18.29
N CYS A 140 -16.58 -6.67 -17.18
CA CYS A 140 -16.89 -7.97 -16.60
C CYS A 140 -17.82 -8.76 -17.52
N ASP A 141 -17.59 -10.06 -17.64
CA ASP A 141 -18.50 -10.94 -18.36
C ASP A 141 -19.90 -10.85 -17.72
N PRO A 142 -20.96 -10.60 -18.53
CA PRO A 142 -22.34 -10.60 -18.03
C PRO A 142 -22.75 -11.88 -17.28
N GLN A 143 -22.11 -13.01 -17.60
CA GLN A 143 -22.38 -14.28 -16.91
C GLN A 143 -21.75 -14.33 -15.49
N SER A 144 -20.63 -13.69 -15.28
CA SER A 144 -20.02 -13.58 -13.96
C SER A 144 -20.74 -12.59 -13.04
N LEU A 145 -21.46 -11.62 -13.64
CA LEU A 145 -22.34 -10.70 -12.91
C LEU A 145 -23.62 -11.36 -12.41
N ASN A 146 -24.02 -12.49 -12.97
CA ASN A 146 -25.07 -13.36 -12.44
C ASN A 146 -24.52 -14.12 -11.22
N MET A 147 -23.94 -13.40 -10.27
CA MET A 147 -23.70 -13.92 -8.94
C MET A 147 -25.00 -14.58 -8.48
N LYS A 148 -24.93 -15.92 -8.39
CA LYS A 148 -25.66 -16.75 -7.48
C LYS A 148 -26.56 -15.96 -6.52
N THR A 149 -27.64 -15.44 -7.01
CA THR A 149 -28.82 -15.28 -6.23
C THR A 149 -29.34 -16.71 -5.98
N SER A 150 -28.53 -17.52 -5.33
CA SER A 150 -29.00 -18.67 -4.58
C SER A 150 -29.62 -18.12 -3.27
N LEU A 151 -30.50 -17.15 -3.39
CA LEU A 151 -31.67 -17.07 -2.53
C LEU A 151 -32.45 -18.32 -2.90
N GLY A 152 -32.38 -19.31 -2.02
CA GLY A 152 -33.24 -20.48 -2.14
C GLY A 152 -34.64 -20.05 -2.46
N GLU A 153 -35.30 -20.82 -3.30
CA GLU A 153 -36.73 -20.73 -3.57
C GLU A 153 -37.53 -21.08 -2.31
N ASP A 154 -37.34 -20.32 -1.24
CA ASP A 154 -38.24 -20.18 -0.13
C ASP A 154 -38.82 -18.77 -0.22
N THR A 155 -39.84 -18.66 -1.04
CA THR A 155 -40.72 -17.49 -1.13
C THR A 155 -41.52 -17.35 0.16
N GLU A 156 -40.88 -16.97 1.25
CA GLU A 156 -41.51 -16.15 2.25
C GLU A 156 -41.38 -14.70 1.78
N GLU A 157 -42.51 -14.08 1.46
CA GLU A 157 -42.62 -12.64 1.19
C GLU A 157 -42.11 -11.89 2.42
N ILE A 158 -40.79 -11.63 2.45
CA ILE A 158 -40.22 -10.73 3.43
C ILE A 158 -40.69 -9.33 3.04
N GLU A 159 -41.76 -8.86 3.68
CA GLU A 159 -42.18 -7.47 3.55
C GLU A 159 -41.00 -6.58 3.89
N SER A 160 -40.48 -5.87 2.88
CA SER A 160 -39.38 -4.92 3.07
C SER A 160 -39.74 -3.99 4.23
N PRO A 161 -38.86 -3.81 5.24
CA PRO A 161 -39.13 -2.88 6.34
C PRO A 161 -39.36 -1.44 5.86
N PHE A 162 -39.05 -1.16 4.60
CA PHE A 162 -39.25 0.14 3.94
C PHE A 162 -40.56 0.21 3.14
N ALA A 163 -41.33 -0.89 3.02
CA ALA A 163 -42.61 -0.88 2.28
C ALA A 163 -43.60 0.18 2.81
N LYS A 164 -43.52 0.48 4.11
CA LYS A 164 -44.34 1.53 4.75
C LYS A 164 -43.94 2.95 4.34
N LEU A 165 -42.73 3.19 3.80
CA LEU A 165 -42.30 4.52 3.34
C LEU A 165 -42.96 4.94 2.01
N ILE A 166 -43.41 3.97 1.21
CA ILE A 166 -44.11 4.24 -0.06
C ILE A 166 -45.47 4.91 0.19
N THR A 167 -46.08 4.71 1.36
CA THR A 167 -47.38 5.29 1.74
C THR A 167 -47.27 6.66 2.42
N LEU A 168 -46.08 7.12 2.72
CA LEU A 168 -45.85 8.47 3.25
C LEU A 168 -45.95 9.50 2.11
N ASN A 169 -47.18 10.02 1.88
CA ASN A 169 -47.38 11.21 1.09
C ASN A 169 -46.75 12.39 1.85
N LEU A 170 -45.56 12.80 1.45
CA LEU A 170 -45.04 14.12 1.81
C LEU A 170 -45.86 15.16 1.03
N ARG A 171 -46.96 15.60 1.62
CA ARG A 171 -47.61 16.83 1.19
C ARG A 171 -47.02 17.96 1.99
N ASP A 172 -46.59 18.98 1.25
CA ASP A 172 -46.15 20.29 1.72
C ASP A 172 -46.98 20.89 2.84
#